data_20c42e2b8b65a83e20291306def99b9a
#
_entry.id   20c42e2b8b65a83e20291306def99b9a
#
_cell.length_a   1.000
_cell.length_b   1.000
_cell.length_c   1.000
_cell.angle_alpha   90.00
_cell.angle_beta   90.00
_cell.angle_gamma   90.00
#
_symmetry.space_group_name_H-M   'P 1'
#
loop_
_entity.id
_entity.type
_entity.pdbx_description
1 polymer ?
#
loop_
_entity_poly.entity_id
_entity_poly.type
_entity_poly.pdbx_seq_one_letter_code
_entity_poly.pdbx_strand_id
1 'polypeptide(L)'
;KMDMLNLSRDLKDRLPDELSGGQQQRVGIARALAANPDIILMDEPFGAVDAITRYQLQKDLKELHKKTEATIVFITHDITEALKLGTKVLVLDKGEIQQYDMPKNICSNPKNEFVKQLLKMAEM
;
A
#
# COMPACT_ATOMS: atom_id res chain seq x y z
N LYS A 1 13.12 14.15 0.36
CA LYS A 1 12.07 13.10 0.29
C LYS A 1 12.54 11.76 0.80
N MET A 2 13.83 11.47 0.72
CA MET A 2 14.40 10.27 1.34
C MET A 2 14.18 10.28 2.85
N ASP A 3 14.32 11.44 3.48
CA ASP A 3 14.17 11.57 4.93
C ASP A 3 12.75 11.30 5.40
N MET A 4 11.75 11.52 4.54
CA MET A 4 10.34 11.24 4.87
C MET A 4 10.07 9.76 5.09
N LEU A 5 10.92 8.89 4.55
CA LEU A 5 10.79 7.44 4.64
C LEU A 5 11.77 6.85 5.63
N ASN A 6 12.40 7.68 6.46
CA ASN A 6 13.34 7.25 7.49
C ASN A 6 14.54 6.46 6.93
N LEU A 7 14.96 6.79 5.72
CA LEU A 7 16.13 6.17 5.12
C LEU A 7 17.40 6.86 5.58
N SER A 8 18.43 6.07 5.92
CA SER A 8 19.75 6.60 6.19
C SER A 8 20.33 7.19 4.90
N ARG A 9 21.04 8.31 5.02
CA ARG A 9 21.66 8.93 3.86
C ARG A 9 22.70 8.04 3.19
N ASP A 10 23.29 7.13 3.94
CA ASP A 10 24.25 6.18 3.41
C ASP A 10 23.63 5.21 2.40
N LEU A 11 22.35 4.90 2.59
CA LEU A 11 21.66 3.94 1.73
C LEU A 11 21.42 4.46 0.32
N LYS A 12 21.31 5.77 0.12
CA LYS A 12 21.05 6.34 -1.20
C LYS A 12 22.21 6.11 -2.18
N ASP A 13 23.41 5.94 -1.64
CA ASP A 13 24.62 5.75 -2.46
C ASP A 13 24.90 4.27 -2.75
N ARG A 14 24.11 3.37 -2.18
CA ARG A 14 24.27 1.94 -2.41
C ARG A 14 23.56 1.50 -3.68
N LEU A 15 24.07 0.44 -4.31
CA LEU A 15 23.41 -0.18 -5.45
C LEU A 15 22.12 -0.86 -4.98
N PRO A 16 21.07 -0.89 -5.83
CA PRO A 16 19.78 -1.48 -5.42
C PRO A 16 19.89 -2.92 -4.92
N ASP A 17 20.77 -3.72 -5.46
CA ASP A 17 20.94 -5.11 -5.06
C ASP A 17 21.64 -5.28 -3.71
N GLU A 18 22.21 -4.21 -3.17
CA GLU A 18 22.81 -4.20 -1.84
C GLU A 18 21.78 -3.89 -0.73
N LEU A 19 20.56 -3.55 -1.11
CA LEU A 19 19.52 -3.17 -0.18
C LEU A 19 18.59 -4.35 0.13
N SER A 20 18.03 -4.37 1.33
CA SER A 20 16.97 -5.32 1.66
C SER A 20 15.71 -5.03 0.84
N GLY A 21 14.78 -6.00 0.77
CA GLY A 21 13.51 -5.81 0.08
C GLY A 21 12.75 -4.57 0.56
N GLY A 22 12.73 -4.34 1.90
CA GLY A 22 12.07 -3.17 2.46
C GLY A 22 12.75 -1.86 2.09
N GLN A 23 14.08 -1.85 2.06
CA GLN A 23 14.85 -0.68 1.67
C GLN A 23 14.64 -0.36 0.20
N GLN A 24 14.58 -1.37 -0.65
CA GLN A 24 14.29 -1.19 -2.08
C GLN A 24 12.92 -0.58 -2.30
N GLN A 25 11.91 -1.02 -1.53
CA GLN A 25 10.57 -0.45 -1.62
C GLN A 25 10.56 1.01 -1.20
N ARG A 26 11.25 1.35 -0.12
CA ARG A 26 11.34 2.74 0.33
C ARG A 26 12.01 3.63 -0.70
N VAL A 27 13.07 3.16 -1.32
CA VAL A 27 13.76 3.90 -2.39
C VAL A 27 12.84 4.11 -3.58
N GLY A 28 12.09 3.06 -3.97
CA GLY A 28 11.13 3.16 -5.06
C GLY A 28 10.04 4.20 -4.80
N ILE A 29 9.50 4.21 -3.59
CA ILE A 29 8.49 5.18 -3.18
C ILE A 29 9.08 6.60 -3.19
N ALA A 30 10.29 6.76 -2.66
CA ALA A 30 10.97 8.05 -2.64
C ALA A 30 11.22 8.59 -4.05
N ARG A 31 11.61 7.72 -4.98
CA ARG A 31 11.81 8.11 -6.38
C ARG A 31 10.51 8.57 -7.03
N ALA A 32 9.41 7.84 -6.78
CA ALA A 32 8.10 8.23 -7.30
C ALA A 32 7.70 9.61 -6.78
N LEU A 33 7.93 9.87 -5.50
CA LEU A 33 7.58 11.15 -4.88
C LEU A 33 8.50 12.29 -5.32
N ALA A 34 9.75 11.98 -5.68
CA ALA A 34 10.70 13.00 -6.12
C ALA A 34 10.23 13.71 -7.39
N ALA A 35 9.41 13.04 -8.21
CA ALA A 35 8.82 13.64 -9.40
C ALA A 35 7.65 14.57 -9.08
N ASN A 36 7.22 14.63 -7.82
CA ASN A 36 6.12 15.45 -7.31
C ASN A 36 4.81 15.24 -8.12
N PRO A 37 4.37 13.97 -8.29
CA PRO A 37 3.19 13.67 -9.09
C PRO A 37 1.90 13.95 -8.33
N ASP A 38 0.79 14.08 -9.09
CA ASP A 38 -0.54 14.19 -8.50
C ASP A 38 -1.10 12.81 -8.13
N ILE A 39 -0.71 11.78 -8.87
CA ILE A 39 -1.16 10.40 -8.66
C ILE A 39 0.04 9.46 -8.65
N ILE A 40 0.09 8.58 -7.68
CA ILE A 40 1.11 7.54 -7.57
C ILE A 40 0.41 6.19 -7.64
N LEU A 41 0.84 5.33 -8.56
CA LEU A 41 0.33 3.98 -8.70
C LEU A 41 1.37 2.99 -8.21
N MET A 42 0.99 2.12 -7.29
CA MET A 42 1.85 1.08 -6.74
C MET A 42 1.18 -0.28 -6.92
N ASP A 43 1.93 -1.24 -7.45
CA ASP A 43 1.44 -2.61 -7.66
C ASP A 43 2.10 -3.53 -6.66
N GLU A 44 1.33 -4.10 -5.75
CA GLU A 44 1.78 -5.01 -4.70
C GLU A 44 3.00 -4.46 -3.93
N PRO A 45 2.90 -3.24 -3.38
CA PRO A 45 4.10 -2.58 -2.83
C PRO A 45 4.72 -3.28 -1.63
N PHE A 46 3.99 -4.19 -0.97
CA PHE A 46 4.46 -4.86 0.23
C PHE A 46 4.63 -6.37 0.05
N GLY A 47 4.55 -6.87 -1.18
CA GLY A 47 4.47 -8.30 -1.45
C GLY A 47 5.76 -9.07 -1.25
N ALA A 48 6.92 -8.43 -1.33
CA ALA A 48 8.22 -9.11 -1.35
C ALA A 48 9.01 -8.97 -0.05
N VAL A 49 8.36 -8.58 1.06
CA VAL A 49 9.06 -8.32 2.32
C VAL A 49 8.46 -9.15 3.46
N ASP A 50 9.24 -9.33 4.54
CA ASP A 50 8.79 -10.07 5.71
C ASP A 50 7.70 -9.30 6.49
N ALA A 51 7.09 -9.97 7.48
CA ALA A 51 5.95 -9.41 8.21
C ALA A 51 6.29 -8.13 8.98
N ILE A 52 7.45 -8.10 9.61
CA ILE A 52 7.87 -6.95 10.40
C ILE A 52 8.17 -5.75 9.49
N THR A 53 8.90 -5.98 8.41
CA THR A 53 9.22 -4.95 7.44
C THR A 53 7.97 -4.46 6.74
N ARG A 54 7.04 -5.36 6.42
CA ARG A 54 5.75 -5.01 5.83
C ARG A 54 4.98 -4.04 6.72
N TYR A 55 4.88 -4.37 8.01
CA TYR A 55 4.20 -3.51 8.98
C TYR A 55 4.81 -2.11 8.99
N GLN A 56 6.14 -2.05 9.03
CA GLN A 56 6.84 -0.77 9.07
C GLN A 56 6.63 0.04 7.79
N LEU A 57 6.67 -0.61 6.63
CA LEU A 57 6.42 0.05 5.34
C LEU A 57 4.98 0.57 5.24
N GLN A 58 4.02 -0.19 5.72
CA GLN A 58 2.62 0.22 5.73
C GLN A 58 2.44 1.46 6.58
N LYS A 59 3.08 1.49 7.74
CA LYS A 59 3.04 2.63 8.64
C LYS A 59 3.68 3.87 8.00
N ASP A 60 4.85 3.67 7.37
CA ASP A 60 5.56 4.75 6.69
C ASP A 60 4.72 5.33 5.54
N LEU A 61 4.08 4.47 4.77
CA LEU A 61 3.24 4.91 3.66
C LEU A 61 2.05 5.72 4.15
N LYS A 62 1.44 5.30 5.24
CA LYS A 62 0.31 6.01 5.83
C LYS A 62 0.71 7.40 6.32
N GLU A 63 1.85 7.49 6.98
CA GLU A 63 2.38 8.78 7.44
C GLU A 63 2.73 9.69 6.26
N LEU A 64 3.33 9.12 5.23
CA LEU A 64 3.71 9.86 4.04
C LEU A 64 2.49 10.43 3.31
N HIS A 65 1.43 9.65 3.21
CA HIS A 65 0.18 10.09 2.59
C HIS A 65 -0.39 11.32 3.29
N LYS A 66 -0.24 11.40 4.61
CA LYS A 66 -0.70 12.56 5.37
C LYS A 66 0.10 13.83 5.07
N LYS A 67 1.33 13.67 4.60
CA LYS A 67 2.26 14.78 4.35
C LYS A 67 2.28 15.22 2.89
N THR A 68 1.57 14.53 2.01
CA THR A 68 1.56 14.83 0.58
C THR A 68 0.14 15.04 0.10
N GLU A 69 -0.01 15.83 -0.96
CA GLU A 69 -1.31 16.03 -1.61
C GLU A 69 -1.56 15.00 -2.71
N ALA A 70 -0.60 14.14 -2.98
CA ALA A 70 -0.74 13.13 -4.03
C ALA A 70 -1.80 12.10 -3.67
N THR A 71 -2.54 11.65 -4.67
CA THR A 71 -3.43 10.50 -4.54
C THR A 71 -2.60 9.24 -4.74
N ILE A 72 -2.66 8.33 -3.79
CA ILE A 72 -1.94 7.06 -3.87
C ILE A 72 -2.93 5.95 -4.15
N VAL A 73 -2.70 5.22 -5.24
CA VAL A 73 -3.48 4.03 -5.60
C VAL A 73 -2.54 2.85 -5.49
N PHE A 74 -2.82 1.90 -4.62
CA PHE A 74 -2.03 0.69 -4.56
C PHE A 74 -2.92 -0.53 -4.81
N ILE A 75 -2.36 -1.51 -5.52
CA ILE A 75 -3.04 -2.74 -5.89
C ILE A 75 -2.52 -3.85 -4.99
N THR A 76 -3.42 -4.59 -4.37
CA THR A 76 -3.05 -5.71 -3.50
C THR A 76 -4.11 -6.80 -3.59
N HIS A 77 -3.69 -8.05 -3.36
CA HIS A 77 -4.64 -9.16 -3.21
C HIS A 77 -4.96 -9.44 -1.74
N ASP A 78 -4.40 -8.66 -0.83
CA ASP A 78 -4.62 -8.81 0.61
C ASP A 78 -5.69 -7.81 1.06
N ILE A 79 -6.90 -8.32 1.34
CA ILE A 79 -8.04 -7.48 1.75
C ILE A 79 -7.76 -6.75 3.07
N THR A 80 -7.05 -7.38 3.98
CA THR A 80 -6.70 -6.77 5.27
C THR A 80 -5.85 -5.51 5.06
N GLU A 81 -4.88 -5.60 4.16
CA GLU A 81 -4.00 -4.48 3.81
C GLU A 81 -4.80 -3.34 3.20
N ALA A 82 -5.69 -3.64 2.26
CA ALA A 82 -6.53 -2.64 1.61
C ALA A 82 -7.41 -1.92 2.62
N LEU A 83 -8.06 -2.67 3.52
CA LEU A 83 -8.95 -2.10 4.52
C LEU A 83 -8.20 -1.27 5.56
N LYS A 84 -6.97 -1.67 5.88
CA LYS A 84 -6.17 -0.99 6.88
C LYS A 84 -5.61 0.34 6.38
N LEU A 85 -5.19 0.38 5.13
CA LEU A 85 -4.46 1.53 4.59
C LEU A 85 -5.31 2.44 3.71
N GLY A 86 -6.32 1.89 3.04
CA GLY A 86 -7.10 2.67 2.09
C GLY A 86 -8.10 3.60 2.75
N THR A 87 -8.30 4.76 2.17
CA THR A 87 -9.42 5.64 2.51
C THR A 87 -10.65 5.23 1.73
N LYS A 88 -10.45 4.66 0.55
CA LYS A 88 -11.47 3.99 -0.23
C LYS A 88 -10.89 2.72 -0.83
N VAL A 89 -11.72 1.69 -0.93
CA VAL A 89 -11.31 0.38 -1.43
C VAL A 89 -12.19 -0.02 -2.60
N LEU A 90 -11.55 -0.43 -3.69
CA LEU A 90 -12.20 -0.96 -4.87
C LEU A 90 -11.96 -2.46 -4.91
N VAL A 91 -13.04 -3.24 -4.82
CA VAL A 91 -12.95 -4.70 -4.89
C VAL A 91 -13.27 -5.15 -6.30
N LEU A 92 -12.35 -5.86 -6.92
CA LEU A 92 -12.48 -6.36 -8.28
C LEU A 92 -12.48 -7.89 -8.30
N ASP A 93 -13.26 -8.46 -9.20
CA ASP A 93 -13.23 -9.89 -9.51
C ASP A 93 -13.43 -10.07 -11.00
N LYS A 94 -12.46 -10.70 -11.65
CA LYS A 94 -12.50 -10.98 -13.10
C LYS A 94 -12.77 -9.73 -13.94
N GLY A 95 -12.14 -8.62 -13.52
CA GLY A 95 -12.27 -7.35 -14.22
C GLY A 95 -13.54 -6.57 -13.95
N GLU A 96 -14.42 -7.08 -13.08
CA GLU A 96 -15.66 -6.41 -12.74
C GLU A 96 -15.61 -5.82 -11.34
N ILE A 97 -16.18 -4.63 -11.17
CA ILE A 97 -16.25 -3.97 -9.88
C ILE A 97 -17.31 -4.66 -9.01
N GLN A 98 -16.87 -5.18 -7.87
CA GLN A 98 -17.77 -5.82 -6.91
C GLN A 98 -18.28 -4.83 -5.87
N GLN A 99 -17.41 -3.94 -5.44
CA GLN A 99 -17.79 -2.88 -4.50
C GLN A 99 -16.72 -1.79 -4.51
N TYR A 100 -17.15 -0.54 -4.36
CA TYR A 100 -16.24 0.59 -4.20
C TYR A 100 -16.78 1.44 -3.06
N ASP A 101 -16.09 1.44 -1.93
CA ASP A 101 -16.61 2.08 -0.73
C ASP A 101 -15.49 2.34 0.28
N MET A 102 -15.81 3.05 1.35
CA MET A 102 -14.90 3.20 2.48
C MET A 102 -14.75 1.86 3.22
N PRO A 103 -13.59 1.60 3.84
CA PRO A 103 -13.36 0.34 4.55
C PRO A 103 -14.46 0.00 5.55
N LYS A 104 -14.93 0.98 6.31
CA LYS A 104 -15.99 0.79 7.29
C LYS A 104 -17.25 0.21 6.65
N ASN A 105 -17.65 0.75 5.50
CA ASN A 105 -18.86 0.31 4.82
C ASN A 105 -18.69 -1.06 4.17
N ILE A 106 -17.51 -1.38 3.70
CA ILE A 106 -17.23 -2.72 3.15
C ILE A 106 -17.39 -3.77 4.24
N CYS A 107 -16.88 -3.49 5.42
CA CYS A 107 -16.97 -4.43 6.55
C CYS A 107 -18.40 -4.55 7.10
N SER A 108 -19.13 -3.43 7.22
CA SER A 108 -20.45 -3.42 7.81
C SER A 108 -21.56 -3.80 6.82
N ASN A 109 -21.33 -3.57 5.53
CA ASN A 109 -22.36 -3.79 4.50
C ASN A 109 -21.74 -4.31 3.20
N PRO A 110 -21.17 -5.55 3.23
CA PRO A 110 -20.62 -6.14 2.01
C PRO A 110 -21.71 -6.34 0.98
N LYS A 111 -21.43 -5.93 -0.25
CA LYS A 111 -22.43 -5.83 -1.30
C LYS A 111 -22.91 -7.18 -1.83
N ASN A 112 -22.02 -8.20 -1.82
CA ASN A 112 -22.37 -9.52 -2.37
C ASN A 112 -21.57 -10.62 -1.67
N GLU A 113 -21.79 -11.88 -2.08
CA GLU A 113 -21.14 -13.03 -1.47
C GLU A 113 -19.62 -13.03 -1.69
N PHE A 114 -19.15 -12.56 -2.84
CA PHE A 114 -17.72 -12.48 -3.11
C PHE A 114 -17.02 -11.61 -2.07
N VAL A 115 -17.56 -10.43 -1.80
CA VAL A 115 -17.00 -9.52 -0.80
C VAL A 115 -17.07 -10.14 0.58
N LYS A 116 -18.19 -10.78 0.94
CA LYS A 116 -18.34 -11.47 2.21
C LYS A 116 -17.28 -12.55 2.41
N GLN A 117 -16.99 -13.32 1.36
CA GLN A 117 -15.97 -14.38 1.43
C GLN A 117 -14.58 -13.82 1.63
N LEU A 118 -14.25 -12.72 0.94
CA LEU A 118 -12.96 -12.05 1.13
C LEU A 118 -12.78 -11.61 2.58
N LEU A 119 -13.83 -11.06 3.19
CA LEU A 119 -13.77 -10.62 4.58
C LEU A 119 -13.59 -11.78 5.54
N LYS A 120 -14.23 -12.91 5.29
CA LYS A 120 -14.06 -14.11 6.09
C LYS A 120 -12.63 -14.65 6.03
N MET A 121 -12.05 -14.63 4.85
CA MET A 121 -10.66 -15.08 4.66
C MET A 121 -9.68 -14.21 5.44
N ALA A 122 -9.96 -12.92 5.56
CA ALA A 122 -9.11 -11.99 6.29
C ALA A 122 -9.13 -12.23 7.81
N GLU A 123 -10.21 -12.83 8.32
CA GLU A 123 -10.34 -13.13 9.74
C GLU A 123 -9.64 -14.42 10.18
N MET A 124 -9.20 -15.21 9.23
CA MET A 124 -8.53 -16.50 9.54
C MET A 124 -6.99 -16.32 9.69
#